data_a197e4355933c2bd10baad65acb25883
#
_entry.id   a197e4355933c2bd10baad65acb25883
#
_cell.length_a   1.000
_cell.length_b   1.000
_cell.length_c   1.000
_cell.angle_alpha   90.00
_cell.angle_beta   90.00
_cell.angle_gamma   90.00
#
_symmetry.space_group_name_H-M   'P 1'
#
loop_
_entity.id
_entity.type
_entity.pdbx_description
1 polymer ?
#
loop_
_entity_poly.entity_id
_entity_poly.type
_entity_poly.pdbx_seq_one_letter_code
_entity_poly.pdbx_strand_id
1 'polypeptide(L)'
;MKRLLFMLLATQLSSCQNKEAQNQPTEKKQTKGVQTSQTEKFKYQATGNCPVGYPVEIYRGGFESSDGGYVDLQAGTHTGIAGWGHVGGGMSTLVKTVPNRLHVQWVAYAEECVYEIDTEIDYEKMVQYFKEGYQNSGAFLNYGEYKMETYTAIVVGYAPGGAVFIWLNGSGKQVEIGRYQGKKVIIPQEEIDKLDGFEKLMLQKSECERIMNNPKIVPPDVMEANRDKSIPFDLWDSYRQKYSWRPTFIVQHDGNAFNARLNMFNAEFEGLFGESLSKNEFVKRAIPKQIQISWRDKDLQNYGGSLWFDENEIFAAFAEVYKDRPEGKAEIELRINVTNTFVTAWVIGNGKEVGINLKTKVEVFKSRLKR
;
A
#
# COMPACT_ATOMS: atom_id res chain seq x y z
N MET A 1 -57.81 5.76 40.38
CA MET A 1 -58.50 7.01 40.76
C MET A 1 -57.97 8.09 39.84
N LYS A 2 -58.82 8.46 38.80
CA LYS A 2 -59.52 9.77 38.72
C LYS A 2 -58.55 10.92 38.60
N ARG A 3 -58.53 11.82 37.64
CA ARG A 3 -59.50 12.40 36.66
C ARG A 3 -58.65 13.32 35.76
N LEU A 4 -58.70 13.34 34.44
CA LEU A 4 -59.66 14.03 33.56
C LEU A 4 -59.88 15.50 33.83
N LEU A 5 -59.59 16.37 32.83
CA LEU A 5 -60.59 17.35 32.25
C LEU A 5 -59.76 18.38 31.40
N PHE A 6 -59.91 18.51 30.10
CA PHE A 6 -60.95 19.15 29.29
C PHE A 6 -60.75 20.66 29.08
N MET A 7 -60.64 20.99 27.83
CA MET A 7 -61.40 22.00 27.02
C MET A 7 -60.97 23.47 27.16
N LEU A 8 -61.08 24.37 26.20
CA LEU A 8 -61.82 24.55 24.95
C LEU A 8 -61.22 25.64 24.10
N LEU A 9 -61.24 25.50 22.79
CA LEU A 9 -61.63 26.36 21.69
C LEU A 9 -61.89 27.87 21.95
N ALA A 10 -61.34 28.68 21.03
CA ALA A 10 -62.08 29.76 20.40
C ALA A 10 -61.46 30.18 19.06
N THR A 11 -62.26 30.06 18.06
CA THR A 11 -62.15 30.54 16.68
C THR A 11 -62.43 32.06 16.63
N GLN A 12 -61.74 32.81 15.78
CA GLN A 12 -62.37 33.92 15.04
C GLN A 12 -61.70 34.16 13.68
N LEU A 13 -62.52 34.18 12.68
CA LEU A 13 -62.32 34.59 11.29
C LEU A 13 -62.40 36.12 11.18
N SER A 14 -61.66 36.70 10.26
CA SER A 14 -62.01 37.80 9.35
C SER A 14 -60.72 38.35 8.69
N SER A 15 -60.65 38.34 7.50
CA SER A 15 -61.17 39.09 6.35
C SER A 15 -60.03 39.63 5.48
N CYS A 16 -60.17 39.43 4.22
CA CYS A 16 -59.36 39.83 3.06
C CYS A 16 -58.84 41.27 3.06
N GLN A 17 -57.61 41.46 2.57
CA GLN A 17 -57.34 42.48 1.56
C GLN A 17 -56.09 42.15 0.73
N ASN A 18 -56.26 42.12 -0.58
CA ASN A 18 -55.24 42.04 -1.62
C ASN A 18 -54.22 43.20 -1.53
N LYS A 19 -52.93 42.89 -1.61
CA LYS A 19 -51.95 43.74 -2.27
C LYS A 19 -50.95 42.84 -2.98
N GLU A 20 -50.90 43.03 -4.29
CA GLU A 20 -49.85 42.58 -5.19
C GLU A 20 -48.48 43.00 -4.65
N ALA A 21 -47.56 42.06 -4.53
CA ALA A 21 -46.13 42.34 -4.36
C ALA A 21 -45.35 41.35 -5.25
N GLN A 22 -44.68 41.98 -6.17
CA GLN A 22 -43.78 41.51 -7.20
C GLN A 22 -42.98 40.26 -6.85
N ASN A 23 -43.01 39.31 -7.76
CA ASN A 23 -42.07 38.20 -7.87
C ASN A 23 -40.66 38.73 -8.14
N GLN A 24 -39.76 38.62 -7.16
CA GLN A 24 -38.33 38.58 -7.40
C GLN A 24 -37.89 37.11 -7.46
N PRO A 25 -37.15 36.68 -8.49
CA PRO A 25 -36.62 35.33 -8.53
C PRO A 25 -35.49 35.22 -7.52
N THR A 26 -35.65 34.34 -6.56
CA THR A 26 -34.55 33.89 -5.65
C THR A 26 -33.52 33.17 -6.48
N GLU A 27 -32.43 33.82 -6.83
CA GLU A 27 -31.24 33.18 -7.35
C GLU A 27 -30.74 32.16 -6.35
N LYS A 28 -30.96 30.89 -6.67
CA LYS A 28 -30.19 29.79 -6.09
C LYS A 28 -28.74 30.03 -6.52
N LYS A 29 -27.90 30.53 -5.63
CA LYS A 29 -26.46 30.44 -5.75
C LYS A 29 -26.10 28.95 -5.86
N GLN A 30 -26.01 28.47 -7.09
CA GLN A 30 -25.21 27.29 -7.38
C GLN A 30 -23.77 27.64 -7.02
N THR A 31 -23.29 27.11 -5.93
CA THR A 31 -21.85 26.99 -5.68
C THR A 31 -21.30 26.15 -6.83
N LYS A 32 -20.81 26.82 -7.88
CA LYS A 32 -19.93 26.21 -8.86
C LYS A 32 -18.70 25.72 -8.07
N GLY A 33 -18.64 24.42 -7.76
CA GLY A 33 -17.40 23.77 -7.40
C GLY A 33 -16.41 24.12 -8.51
N VAL A 34 -15.31 24.72 -8.15
CA VAL A 34 -14.16 24.91 -9.04
C VAL A 34 -13.72 23.49 -9.39
N GLN A 35 -14.08 22.99 -10.54
CA GLN A 35 -13.47 21.81 -11.12
C GLN A 35 -12.01 22.20 -11.41
N THR A 36 -11.12 21.90 -10.48
CA THR A 36 -9.68 21.95 -10.73
C THR A 36 -9.41 21.02 -11.89
N SER A 37 -8.81 21.56 -12.95
CA SER A 37 -8.44 20.75 -14.12
C SER A 37 -7.43 19.71 -13.65
N GLN A 38 -7.78 18.41 -13.74
CA GLN A 38 -6.91 17.29 -13.35
C GLN A 38 -5.81 17.06 -14.40
N THR A 39 -4.88 18.00 -14.54
CA THR A 39 -3.86 18.05 -15.61
C THR A 39 -2.42 18.16 -15.08
N GLU A 40 -2.21 17.96 -13.79
CA GLU A 40 -0.87 17.97 -13.20
C GLU A 40 0.00 16.85 -13.80
N LYS A 41 1.27 17.19 -14.09
CA LYS A 41 2.21 16.29 -14.77
C LYS A 41 3.44 16.02 -13.93
N PHE A 42 3.81 14.75 -13.88
CA PHE A 42 5.04 14.29 -13.21
C PHE A 42 5.76 13.25 -14.06
N LYS A 43 7.02 13.02 -13.74
CA LYS A 43 7.83 11.99 -14.40
C LYS A 43 7.66 10.67 -13.65
N TYR A 44 6.98 9.70 -14.27
CA TYR A 44 6.77 8.38 -13.66
C TYR A 44 6.69 7.27 -14.71
N GLN A 45 6.86 6.03 -14.27
CA GLN A 45 6.45 4.81 -14.98
C GLN A 45 5.23 4.20 -14.30
N ALA A 46 4.48 3.37 -15.04
CA ALA A 46 3.43 2.55 -14.47
C ALA A 46 3.80 1.07 -14.62
N THR A 47 3.46 0.25 -13.64
CA THR A 47 3.76 -1.18 -13.65
C THR A 47 2.72 -1.98 -12.90
N GLY A 48 2.48 -3.22 -13.35
CA GLY A 48 1.71 -4.22 -12.61
C GLY A 48 2.57 -5.00 -11.61
N ASN A 49 1.92 -5.60 -10.64
CA ASN A 49 2.52 -6.52 -9.67
C ASN A 49 1.44 -7.49 -9.14
N CYS A 50 1.85 -8.62 -8.62
CA CYS A 50 0.97 -9.56 -7.94
C CYS A 50 1.69 -10.20 -6.74
N PRO A 51 0.99 -10.87 -5.84
CA PRO A 51 1.65 -11.67 -4.82
C PRO A 51 2.32 -12.91 -5.42
N VAL A 52 3.45 -13.32 -4.86
CA VAL A 52 4.12 -14.57 -5.26
C VAL A 52 3.17 -15.76 -5.08
N GLY A 53 3.14 -16.66 -6.04
CA GLY A 53 2.22 -17.80 -6.06
C GLY A 53 0.85 -17.52 -6.71
N TYR A 54 0.56 -16.26 -7.04
CA TYR A 54 -0.69 -15.82 -7.67
C TYR A 54 -0.41 -14.97 -8.91
N PRO A 55 0.23 -15.55 -9.93
CA PRO A 55 0.62 -14.81 -11.13
C PRO A 55 -0.60 -14.29 -11.90
N VAL A 56 -0.45 -13.11 -12.48
CA VAL A 56 -1.45 -12.49 -13.31
C VAL A 56 -0.84 -12.00 -14.63
N GLU A 57 -1.68 -11.85 -15.65
CA GLU A 57 -1.30 -11.20 -16.89
C GLU A 57 -2.36 -10.20 -17.32
N ILE A 58 -1.90 -9.01 -17.72
CA ILE A 58 -2.81 -7.98 -18.18
C ILE A 58 -3.26 -8.32 -19.60
N TYR A 59 -4.54 -8.61 -19.75
CA TYR A 59 -5.15 -8.88 -21.02
C TYR A 59 -5.25 -7.62 -21.86
N ARG A 60 -5.77 -6.54 -21.26
CA ARG A 60 -5.84 -5.21 -21.89
C ARG A 60 -6.07 -4.12 -20.86
N GLY A 61 -5.73 -2.88 -21.21
CA GLY A 61 -6.06 -1.71 -20.43
C GLY A 61 -4.88 -1.08 -19.73
N GLY A 62 -5.18 -0.02 -19.00
CA GLY A 62 -4.18 0.80 -18.32
C GLY A 62 -4.79 1.96 -17.57
N PHE A 63 -3.99 2.97 -17.36
CA PHE A 63 -4.41 4.23 -16.78
C PHE A 63 -4.88 5.23 -17.84
N GLU A 64 -5.95 5.93 -17.52
CA GLU A 64 -6.47 7.05 -18.32
C GLU A 64 -6.33 8.35 -17.53
N SER A 65 -6.11 9.46 -18.26
CA SER A 65 -6.00 10.79 -17.69
C SER A 65 -7.04 11.72 -18.31
N SER A 66 -7.43 12.77 -17.59
CA SER A 66 -8.47 13.72 -18.01
C SER A 66 -8.15 14.51 -19.29
N ASP A 67 -6.87 14.58 -19.67
CA ASP A 67 -6.42 15.21 -20.92
C ASP A 67 -6.40 14.24 -22.12
N GLY A 68 -6.95 13.02 -21.96
CA GLY A 68 -6.94 11.95 -22.96
C GLY A 68 -5.65 11.15 -23.01
N GLY A 69 -4.72 11.39 -22.07
CA GLY A 69 -3.51 10.58 -21.95
C GLY A 69 -3.84 9.15 -21.52
N TYR A 70 -3.04 8.20 -22.04
CA TYR A 70 -3.17 6.78 -21.72
C TYR A 70 -1.81 6.18 -21.37
N VAL A 71 -1.78 5.32 -20.36
CA VAL A 71 -0.58 4.57 -19.94
C VAL A 71 -0.93 3.10 -19.86
N ASP A 72 -0.41 2.33 -20.80
CA ASP A 72 -0.58 0.89 -20.85
C ASP A 72 0.08 0.19 -19.67
N LEU A 73 -0.56 -0.87 -19.15
CA LEU A 73 -0.06 -1.73 -18.09
C LEU A 73 0.34 -3.13 -18.57
N GLN A 74 0.20 -3.41 -19.86
CA GLN A 74 0.64 -4.67 -20.44
C GLN A 74 2.17 -4.78 -20.40
N ALA A 75 2.69 -5.74 -19.64
CA ALA A 75 4.12 -5.96 -19.48
C ALA A 75 4.48 -7.46 -19.38
N GLY A 76 3.60 -8.33 -19.92
CA GLY A 76 3.73 -9.79 -19.78
C GLY A 76 3.29 -10.28 -18.39
N THR A 77 3.63 -11.55 -18.09
CA THR A 77 3.21 -12.22 -16.86
C THR A 77 3.89 -11.61 -15.64
N HIS A 78 3.10 -11.09 -14.72
CA HIS A 78 3.57 -10.67 -13.39
C HIS A 78 3.66 -11.89 -12.47
N THR A 79 4.80 -12.09 -11.83
CA THR A 79 5.07 -13.30 -11.02
C THR A 79 5.08 -13.06 -9.51
N GLY A 80 5.25 -11.82 -9.08
CA GLY A 80 5.36 -11.46 -7.67
C GLY A 80 6.67 -11.90 -6.98
N ILE A 81 7.61 -12.55 -7.68
CA ILE A 81 8.86 -13.09 -7.09
C ILE A 81 9.69 -11.99 -6.41
N ALA A 82 9.70 -10.79 -6.96
CA ALA A 82 10.42 -9.65 -6.35
C ALA A 82 9.75 -9.12 -5.07
N GLY A 83 8.54 -9.58 -4.75
CA GLY A 83 7.75 -9.19 -3.58
C GLY A 83 6.50 -8.41 -3.94
N TRP A 84 5.53 -8.47 -3.03
CA TRP A 84 4.27 -7.73 -3.12
C TRP A 84 4.50 -6.22 -3.16
N GLY A 85 3.88 -5.54 -4.15
CA GLY A 85 4.02 -4.11 -4.37
C GLY A 85 5.40 -3.66 -4.90
N HIS A 86 6.29 -4.60 -5.26
CA HIS A 86 7.58 -4.24 -5.87
C HIS A 86 7.37 -3.68 -7.28
N VAL A 87 8.19 -2.68 -7.64
CA VAL A 87 8.21 -2.13 -9.00
C VAL A 87 8.75 -3.18 -9.97
N GLY A 88 7.90 -3.67 -10.85
CA GLY A 88 8.27 -4.60 -11.91
C GLY A 88 8.86 -3.90 -13.14
N GLY A 89 9.01 -4.67 -14.22
CA GLY A 89 9.24 -4.09 -15.55
C GLY A 89 8.08 -3.16 -15.90
N GLY A 90 8.39 -1.94 -16.31
CA GLY A 90 7.38 -0.95 -16.69
C GLY A 90 7.69 -0.33 -18.03
N MET A 91 6.68 0.29 -18.62
CA MET A 91 6.83 1.16 -19.78
C MET A 91 7.68 2.38 -19.42
N SER A 92 8.17 3.10 -20.41
CA SER A 92 9.13 4.19 -20.23
C SER A 92 8.74 5.24 -19.15
N THR A 93 9.73 5.70 -18.38
CA THR A 93 9.60 6.80 -17.44
C THR A 93 9.58 8.13 -18.19
N LEU A 94 8.41 8.71 -18.39
CA LEU A 94 8.19 9.98 -19.07
C LEU A 94 7.39 10.93 -18.20
N VAL A 95 7.42 12.23 -18.56
CA VAL A 95 6.50 13.23 -17.99
C VAL A 95 5.11 13.00 -18.58
N LYS A 96 4.16 12.70 -17.72
CA LYS A 96 2.78 12.36 -18.09
C LYS A 96 1.81 13.03 -17.11
N THR A 97 0.59 13.26 -17.53
CA THR A 97 -0.50 13.65 -16.64
C THR A 97 -0.77 12.56 -15.64
N VAL A 98 -0.98 12.92 -14.37
CA VAL A 98 -1.39 11.98 -13.33
C VAL A 98 -2.74 11.37 -13.75
N PRO A 99 -2.87 10.04 -13.71
CA PRO A 99 -4.11 9.40 -14.12
C PRO A 99 -5.21 9.62 -13.08
N ASN A 100 -6.45 9.63 -13.55
CA ASN A 100 -7.64 9.72 -12.70
C ASN A 100 -8.57 8.51 -12.83
N ARG A 101 -8.27 7.58 -13.74
CA ARG A 101 -9.05 6.36 -13.95
C ARG A 101 -8.14 5.17 -14.22
N LEU A 102 -8.54 4.01 -13.72
CA LEU A 102 -7.95 2.71 -14.03
C LEU A 102 -8.99 1.85 -14.74
N HIS A 103 -8.69 1.43 -15.97
CA HIS A 103 -9.51 0.50 -16.74
C HIS A 103 -8.62 -0.64 -17.22
N VAL A 104 -8.77 -1.83 -16.63
CA VAL A 104 -7.91 -3.00 -16.89
C VAL A 104 -8.72 -4.29 -16.84
N GLN A 105 -8.42 -5.20 -17.77
CA GLN A 105 -8.79 -6.61 -17.68
C GLN A 105 -7.54 -7.46 -17.52
N TRP A 106 -7.58 -8.44 -16.60
CA TRP A 106 -6.43 -9.32 -16.34
C TRP A 106 -6.86 -10.75 -16.10
N VAL A 107 -5.99 -11.67 -16.52
CA VAL A 107 -6.11 -13.10 -16.23
C VAL A 107 -5.48 -13.39 -14.88
N ALA A 108 -6.23 -13.98 -13.95
CA ALA A 108 -5.77 -14.50 -12.67
C ALA A 108 -5.55 -16.01 -12.80
N TYR A 109 -4.31 -16.42 -13.04
CA TYR A 109 -4.00 -17.80 -13.40
C TYR A 109 -4.33 -18.82 -12.31
N ALA A 110 -4.09 -18.47 -11.04
CA ALA A 110 -4.41 -19.34 -9.91
C ALA A 110 -5.93 -19.52 -9.68
N GLU A 111 -6.76 -18.61 -10.21
CA GLU A 111 -8.22 -18.63 -10.09
C GLU A 111 -8.90 -19.08 -11.39
N GLU A 112 -8.14 -19.32 -12.45
CA GLU A 112 -8.61 -19.69 -13.79
C GLU A 112 -9.74 -18.75 -14.30
N CYS A 113 -9.58 -17.45 -14.12
CA CYS A 113 -10.62 -16.47 -14.48
C CYS A 113 -10.04 -15.13 -14.93
N VAL A 114 -10.90 -14.34 -15.57
CA VAL A 114 -10.60 -12.96 -15.95
C VAL A 114 -11.34 -12.03 -15.00
N TYR A 115 -10.64 -11.00 -14.56
CA TYR A 115 -11.22 -9.87 -13.83
C TYR A 115 -11.18 -8.61 -14.71
N GLU A 116 -12.10 -7.72 -14.44
CA GLU A 116 -12.14 -6.36 -14.98
C GLU A 116 -12.31 -5.35 -13.86
N ILE A 117 -11.61 -4.25 -13.98
CA ILE A 117 -11.84 -3.06 -13.19
C ILE A 117 -11.98 -1.86 -14.11
N ASP A 118 -12.96 -1.01 -13.83
CA ASP A 118 -13.15 0.29 -14.46
C ASP A 118 -13.62 1.25 -13.36
N THR A 119 -12.71 2.11 -12.90
CA THR A 119 -12.95 2.94 -11.73
C THR A 119 -12.15 4.22 -11.74
N GLU A 120 -12.71 5.27 -11.15
CA GLU A 120 -11.94 6.45 -10.78
C GLU A 120 -10.96 6.11 -9.66
N ILE A 121 -9.79 6.74 -9.69
CA ILE A 121 -8.74 6.60 -8.68
C ILE A 121 -8.44 7.94 -8.03
N ASP A 122 -7.85 7.92 -6.83
CA ASP A 122 -7.65 9.13 -6.02
C ASP A 122 -6.55 10.04 -6.59
N TYR A 123 -6.91 10.78 -7.63
CA TYR A 123 -6.06 11.74 -8.32
C TYR A 123 -5.47 12.79 -7.36
N GLU A 124 -6.30 13.38 -6.51
CA GLU A 124 -5.88 14.48 -5.62
C GLU A 124 -4.83 14.00 -4.63
N LYS A 125 -5.01 12.81 -4.06
CA LYS A 125 -4.04 12.18 -3.17
C LYS A 125 -2.72 11.88 -3.89
N MET A 126 -2.77 11.36 -5.12
CA MET A 126 -1.55 11.13 -5.91
C MET A 126 -0.80 12.43 -6.17
N VAL A 127 -1.49 13.48 -6.64
CA VAL A 127 -0.89 14.80 -6.91
C VAL A 127 -0.29 15.40 -5.64
N GLN A 128 -0.99 15.29 -4.51
CA GLN A 128 -0.47 15.74 -3.23
C GLN A 128 0.86 15.06 -2.90
N TYR A 129 0.93 13.73 -2.94
CA TYR A 129 2.16 13.01 -2.67
C TYR A 129 3.29 13.32 -3.66
N PHE A 130 2.99 13.44 -4.96
CA PHE A 130 4.00 13.83 -5.96
C PHE A 130 4.58 15.21 -5.66
N LYS A 131 3.76 16.18 -5.22
CA LYS A 131 4.21 17.54 -4.87
C LYS A 131 4.97 17.60 -3.55
N GLU A 132 4.49 16.91 -2.53
CA GLU A 132 5.15 16.85 -1.22
C GLU A 132 6.49 16.12 -1.29
N GLY A 133 6.56 15.05 -2.07
CA GLY A 133 7.74 14.20 -2.11
C GLY A 133 8.05 13.58 -0.75
N TYR A 134 9.32 13.23 -0.55
CA TYR A 134 9.82 12.67 0.71
C TYR A 134 11.32 12.90 0.84
N GLN A 135 11.79 12.91 2.08
CA GLN A 135 13.24 12.93 2.36
C GLN A 135 13.83 11.56 2.06
N ASN A 136 14.99 11.52 1.43
CA ASN A 136 15.75 10.32 1.16
C ASN A 136 17.23 10.51 1.50
N SER A 137 17.81 9.53 2.17
CA SER A 137 19.22 9.52 2.60
C SER A 137 20.19 8.98 1.54
N GLY A 138 19.84 8.83 0.32
CA GLY A 138 20.61 8.29 -0.81
C GLY A 138 22.03 7.74 -0.53
N ALA A 139 22.46 6.71 -1.24
CA ALA A 139 23.73 6.04 -0.99
C ALA A 139 24.98 6.94 -1.15
N PHE A 140 24.83 8.09 -1.80
CA PHE A 140 25.91 9.04 -2.08
C PHE A 140 25.93 10.27 -1.16
N LEU A 141 24.98 10.37 -0.23
CA LEU A 141 24.93 11.45 0.76
C LEU A 141 25.78 11.09 1.97
N ASN A 142 26.37 12.12 2.60
CA ASN A 142 27.06 11.93 3.87
C ASN A 142 26.07 11.56 4.99
N TYR A 143 26.61 11.02 6.07
CA TYR A 143 25.83 10.73 7.26
C TYR A 143 25.05 11.96 7.74
N GLY A 144 23.75 11.79 7.91
CA GLY A 144 22.85 12.87 8.35
C GLY A 144 22.36 13.80 7.23
N GLU A 145 22.93 13.72 6.03
CA GLU A 145 22.41 14.45 4.88
C GLU A 145 21.21 13.74 4.26
N TYR A 146 20.32 14.51 3.68
CA TYR A 146 19.20 14.01 2.90
C TYR A 146 18.89 14.95 1.75
N LYS A 147 18.20 14.44 0.76
CA LYS A 147 17.60 15.23 -0.33
C LYS A 147 16.12 15.00 -0.42
N MET A 148 15.42 16.00 -0.92
CA MET A 148 14.01 15.83 -1.29
C MET A 148 13.93 15.11 -2.63
N GLU A 149 13.12 14.05 -2.66
CA GLU A 149 12.81 13.27 -3.86
C GLU A 149 11.30 13.16 -4.02
N THR A 150 10.85 12.83 -5.22
CA THR A 150 9.46 12.50 -5.45
C THR A 150 9.33 11.06 -5.97
N TYR A 151 8.11 10.58 -6.03
CA TYR A 151 7.81 9.24 -6.51
C TYR A 151 8.06 9.14 -8.01
N THR A 152 8.47 7.96 -8.46
CA THR A 152 8.87 7.71 -9.86
C THR A 152 8.13 6.56 -10.50
N ALA A 153 7.26 5.89 -9.75
CA ALA A 153 6.41 4.83 -10.29
C ALA A 153 5.01 4.83 -9.65
N ILE A 154 4.01 4.45 -10.45
CA ILE A 154 2.69 4.03 -10.00
C ILE A 154 2.65 2.51 -10.14
N VAL A 155 2.44 1.80 -9.04
CA VAL A 155 2.39 0.34 -9.00
C VAL A 155 0.95 -0.10 -8.80
N VAL A 156 0.46 -1.00 -9.65
CA VAL A 156 -0.86 -1.63 -9.50
C VAL A 156 -0.67 -3.07 -9.07
N GLY A 157 -1.11 -3.41 -7.88
CA GLY A 157 -1.08 -4.77 -7.36
C GLY A 157 -2.40 -5.48 -7.59
N TYR A 158 -2.36 -6.66 -8.18
CA TYR A 158 -3.51 -7.52 -8.43
C TYR A 158 -3.44 -8.72 -7.49
N ALA A 159 -4.29 -8.74 -6.47
CA ALA A 159 -4.38 -9.85 -5.53
C ALA A 159 -5.60 -10.74 -5.83
N PRO A 160 -5.61 -12.01 -5.36
CA PRO A 160 -6.74 -12.90 -5.51
C PRO A 160 -8.08 -12.29 -5.08
N GLY A 161 -9.16 -12.77 -5.71
CA GLY A 161 -10.50 -12.25 -5.48
C GLY A 161 -10.81 -10.96 -6.24
N GLY A 162 -9.92 -10.54 -7.16
CA GLY A 162 -10.06 -9.29 -7.91
C GLY A 162 -9.71 -8.05 -7.10
N ALA A 163 -9.02 -8.19 -5.96
CA ALA A 163 -8.57 -7.06 -5.16
C ALA A 163 -7.42 -6.32 -5.87
N VAL A 164 -7.54 -4.99 -6.00
CA VAL A 164 -6.59 -4.13 -6.69
C VAL A 164 -6.08 -3.05 -5.74
N PHE A 165 -4.76 -2.89 -5.69
CA PHE A 165 -4.09 -1.91 -4.84
C PHE A 165 -3.24 -0.98 -5.69
N ILE A 166 -3.19 0.29 -5.37
CA ILE A 166 -2.36 1.27 -6.07
C ILE A 166 -1.43 1.93 -5.08
N TRP A 167 -0.14 1.97 -5.42
CA TRP A 167 0.89 2.67 -4.66
C TRP A 167 1.62 3.68 -5.53
N LEU A 168 2.10 4.75 -4.89
CA LEU A 168 3.20 5.55 -5.42
C LEU A 168 4.51 5.04 -4.83
N ASN A 169 5.47 4.75 -5.70
CA ASN A 169 6.77 4.23 -5.33
C ASN A 169 7.89 5.22 -5.69
N GLY A 170 8.80 5.38 -4.76
CA GLY A 170 10.08 6.06 -4.94
C GLY A 170 11.20 5.25 -4.30
N SER A 171 12.45 5.71 -4.41
CA SER A 171 13.61 4.96 -3.90
C SER A 171 13.62 4.81 -2.37
N GLY A 172 13.10 5.81 -1.64
CA GLY A 172 13.08 5.85 -0.17
C GLY A 172 11.70 5.65 0.46
N LYS A 173 10.62 5.69 -0.32
CA LYS A 173 9.25 5.62 0.21
C LYS A 173 8.27 5.02 -0.78
N GLN A 174 7.35 4.20 -0.25
CA GLN A 174 6.16 3.73 -0.98
C GLN A 174 4.92 3.95 -0.12
N VAL A 175 3.89 4.52 -0.72
CA VAL A 175 2.62 4.83 -0.04
C VAL A 175 1.44 4.27 -0.81
N GLU A 176 0.47 3.72 -0.11
CA GLU A 176 -0.78 3.25 -0.70
C GLU A 176 -1.68 4.44 -1.06
N ILE A 177 -2.11 4.49 -2.31
CA ILE A 177 -3.10 5.46 -2.81
C ILE A 177 -4.51 4.97 -2.51
N GLY A 178 -4.80 3.72 -2.86
CA GLY A 178 -6.12 3.16 -2.63
C GLY A 178 -6.19 1.66 -2.85
N ARG A 179 -7.33 1.10 -2.42
CA ARG A 179 -7.75 -0.27 -2.65
C ARG A 179 -9.06 -0.27 -3.40
N TYR A 180 -9.14 -1.02 -4.47
CA TYR A 180 -10.26 -1.10 -5.40
C TYR A 180 -10.68 -2.54 -5.61
N GLN A 181 -11.81 -2.77 -6.29
CA GLN A 181 -12.36 -4.10 -6.48
C GLN A 181 -12.73 -4.33 -7.94
N GLY A 182 -12.06 -5.29 -8.57
CA GLY A 182 -12.43 -5.83 -9.87
C GLY A 182 -13.57 -6.85 -9.77
N LYS A 183 -14.22 -7.08 -10.89
CA LYS A 183 -15.31 -8.04 -11.04
C LYS A 183 -14.89 -9.18 -11.98
N LYS A 184 -15.28 -10.41 -11.69
CA LYS A 184 -15.12 -11.51 -12.66
C LYS A 184 -15.94 -11.22 -13.90
N VAL A 185 -15.32 -11.42 -15.04
CA VAL A 185 -15.96 -11.28 -16.35
C VAL A 185 -15.76 -12.55 -17.20
N ILE A 186 -16.70 -12.78 -18.07
CA ILE A 186 -16.61 -13.85 -19.07
C ILE A 186 -16.37 -13.16 -20.42
N ILE A 187 -15.22 -13.43 -21.03
CA ILE A 187 -14.95 -12.97 -22.38
C ILE A 187 -15.83 -13.78 -23.35
N PRO A 188 -16.69 -13.16 -24.16
CA PRO A 188 -17.53 -13.88 -25.10
C PRO A 188 -16.69 -14.68 -26.10
N GLN A 189 -17.15 -15.89 -26.47
CA GLN A 189 -16.43 -16.74 -27.42
C GLN A 189 -16.18 -16.04 -28.75
N GLU A 190 -17.12 -15.25 -29.24
CA GLU A 190 -16.98 -14.45 -30.46
C GLU A 190 -15.84 -13.41 -30.38
N GLU A 191 -15.54 -12.91 -29.18
CA GLU A 191 -14.40 -12.03 -28.93
C GLU A 191 -13.10 -12.85 -28.92
N ILE A 192 -13.08 -13.97 -28.20
CA ILE A 192 -11.92 -14.88 -28.14
C ILE A 192 -11.52 -15.36 -29.56
N ASP A 193 -12.48 -15.63 -30.41
CA ASP A 193 -12.22 -16.13 -31.79
C ASP A 193 -11.52 -15.07 -32.66
N LYS A 194 -11.65 -13.79 -32.34
CA LYS A 194 -11.03 -12.68 -33.06
C LYS A 194 -9.63 -12.32 -32.54
N LEU A 195 -9.21 -12.87 -31.39
CA LEU A 195 -7.91 -12.61 -30.80
C LEU A 195 -6.78 -13.25 -31.61
N ASP A 196 -5.59 -12.65 -31.48
CA ASP A 196 -4.37 -13.26 -31.99
C ASP A 196 -3.97 -14.51 -31.17
N GLY A 197 -2.91 -15.20 -31.64
CA GLY A 197 -2.49 -16.46 -31.05
C GLY A 197 -2.10 -16.35 -29.57
N PHE A 198 -1.46 -15.26 -29.19
CA PHE A 198 -0.98 -15.07 -27.82
C PHE A 198 -2.11 -14.66 -26.86
N GLU A 199 -2.92 -13.69 -27.23
CA GLU A 199 -4.08 -13.27 -26.44
C GLU A 199 -5.09 -14.40 -26.24
N LYS A 200 -5.34 -15.19 -27.30
CA LYS A 200 -6.19 -16.38 -27.24
C LYS A 200 -5.62 -17.45 -26.30
N LEU A 201 -4.29 -17.62 -26.31
CA LEU A 201 -3.62 -18.61 -25.46
C LEU A 201 -3.79 -18.28 -23.97
N MET A 202 -3.58 -17.02 -23.56
CA MET A 202 -3.64 -16.64 -22.14
C MET A 202 -5.03 -16.87 -21.51
N LEU A 203 -6.08 -16.94 -22.31
CA LEU A 203 -7.46 -17.19 -21.84
C LEU A 203 -7.80 -18.69 -21.75
N GLN A 204 -6.87 -19.59 -22.12
CA GLN A 204 -7.11 -21.03 -22.09
C GLN A 204 -6.76 -21.62 -20.73
N LYS A 205 -7.57 -22.58 -20.28
CA LYS A 205 -7.30 -23.32 -19.04
C LYS A 205 -5.93 -24.02 -19.05
N SER A 206 -5.53 -24.60 -20.17
CA SER A 206 -4.23 -25.24 -20.32
C SER A 206 -3.05 -24.27 -20.10
N GLU A 207 -3.25 -23.00 -20.41
CA GLU A 207 -2.24 -21.97 -20.14
C GLU A 207 -2.18 -21.63 -18.64
N CYS A 208 -3.31 -21.55 -17.95
CA CYS A 208 -3.33 -21.41 -16.50
C CYS A 208 -2.54 -22.53 -15.81
N GLU A 209 -2.78 -23.78 -16.20
CA GLU A 209 -2.04 -24.94 -15.70
C GLU A 209 -0.54 -24.85 -16.01
N ARG A 210 -0.17 -24.46 -17.24
CA ARG A 210 1.23 -24.28 -17.66
C ARG A 210 1.95 -23.21 -16.84
N ILE A 211 1.32 -22.06 -16.62
CA ILE A 211 1.86 -20.96 -15.85
C ILE A 211 2.02 -21.36 -14.38
N MET A 212 1.00 -21.95 -13.78
CA MET A 212 1.01 -22.35 -12.37
C MET A 212 2.03 -23.46 -12.07
N ASN A 213 2.35 -24.31 -13.03
CA ASN A 213 3.36 -25.37 -12.92
C ASN A 213 4.77 -24.94 -13.36
N ASN A 214 4.97 -23.70 -13.75
CA ASN A 214 6.28 -23.23 -14.20
C ASN A 214 7.13 -22.74 -13.00
N PRO A 215 8.24 -23.42 -12.63
CA PRO A 215 9.06 -23.05 -11.47
C PRO A 215 9.78 -21.70 -11.60
N LYS A 216 9.83 -21.10 -12.78
CA LYS A 216 10.33 -19.75 -13.00
C LYS A 216 9.28 -18.67 -12.75
N ILE A 217 8.01 -19.04 -12.65
CA ILE A 217 6.87 -18.14 -12.43
C ILE A 217 6.35 -18.33 -11.01
N VAL A 218 6.12 -19.58 -10.60
CA VAL A 218 5.77 -19.94 -9.21
C VAL A 218 6.93 -20.75 -8.63
N PRO A 219 7.70 -20.24 -7.68
CA PRO A 219 8.81 -20.96 -7.07
C PRO A 219 8.36 -22.29 -6.45
N PRO A 220 9.20 -23.36 -6.49
CA PRO A 220 8.82 -24.68 -6.00
C PRO A 220 8.43 -24.72 -4.51
N ASP A 221 9.09 -23.95 -3.67
CA ASP A 221 8.77 -23.79 -2.25
C ASP A 221 7.41 -23.13 -2.03
N VAL A 222 7.03 -22.18 -2.89
CA VAL A 222 5.71 -21.53 -2.88
C VAL A 222 4.63 -22.49 -3.38
N MET A 223 4.91 -23.27 -4.44
CA MET A 223 3.99 -24.32 -4.91
C MET A 223 3.69 -25.33 -3.79
N GLU A 224 4.75 -25.80 -3.11
CA GLU A 224 4.61 -26.74 -2.00
C GLU A 224 3.85 -26.13 -0.82
N ALA A 225 4.16 -24.87 -0.47
CA ALA A 225 3.49 -24.16 0.61
C ALA A 225 2.00 -23.93 0.36
N ASN A 226 1.57 -23.83 -0.92
CA ASN A 226 0.19 -23.59 -1.33
C ASN A 226 -0.58 -24.86 -1.72
N ARG A 227 0.08 -26.03 -1.83
CA ARG A 227 -0.47 -27.27 -2.40
C ARG A 227 -1.77 -27.56 -1.64
N ASP A 228 -2.29 -27.78 -0.89
CA ASP A 228 -3.57 -28.18 -0.29
C ASP A 228 -4.27 -27.01 0.44
N LYS A 229 -3.92 -25.76 0.10
CA LYS A 229 -4.51 -24.60 0.73
C LYS A 229 -5.52 -23.91 -0.19
N SER A 230 -6.59 -23.44 0.39
CA SER A 230 -7.49 -22.50 -0.29
C SER A 230 -6.79 -21.18 -0.56
N ILE A 231 -7.18 -20.50 -1.65
CA ILE A 231 -6.69 -19.16 -1.97
C ILE A 231 -7.12 -18.20 -0.85
N PRO A 232 -6.18 -17.46 -0.23
CA PRO A 232 -6.48 -16.55 0.87
C PRO A 232 -6.96 -15.18 0.35
N PHE A 233 -8.23 -15.09 -0.06
CA PHE A 233 -8.79 -13.90 -0.71
C PHE A 233 -8.68 -12.61 0.11
N ASP A 234 -8.80 -12.66 1.44
CA ASP A 234 -8.80 -11.46 2.30
C ASP A 234 -7.43 -11.13 2.89
N LEU A 235 -6.40 -11.91 2.58
CA LEU A 235 -5.08 -11.79 3.21
C LEU A 235 -4.47 -10.40 3.00
N TRP A 236 -4.47 -9.90 1.76
CA TRP A 236 -3.87 -8.61 1.43
C TRP A 236 -4.66 -7.42 1.97
N ASP A 237 -5.95 -7.55 2.15
CA ASP A 237 -6.77 -6.57 2.86
C ASP A 237 -6.44 -6.55 4.36
N SER A 238 -6.17 -7.71 4.98
CA SER A 238 -5.76 -7.79 6.39
C SER A 238 -4.42 -7.07 6.66
N TYR A 239 -3.49 -7.10 5.71
CA TYR A 239 -2.19 -6.41 5.82
C TYR A 239 -2.32 -4.88 5.89
N ARG A 240 -3.45 -4.31 5.48
CA ARG A 240 -3.70 -2.86 5.50
C ARG A 240 -4.07 -2.32 6.88
N GLN A 241 -4.32 -3.18 7.87
CA GLN A 241 -4.59 -2.74 9.24
C GLN A 241 -3.40 -1.93 9.77
N LYS A 242 -3.66 -0.69 10.17
CA LYS A 242 -2.63 0.22 10.69
C LYS A 242 -2.78 0.43 12.19
N TYR A 243 -1.65 0.42 12.86
CA TYR A 243 -1.51 0.64 14.30
C TYR A 243 -0.61 1.86 14.54
N SER A 244 -0.81 2.56 15.66
CA SER A 244 0.05 3.69 16.06
C SER A 244 1.32 3.16 16.73
N TRP A 245 2.41 2.99 15.96
CA TRP A 245 3.67 2.48 16.51
C TRP A 245 4.89 3.23 15.95
N ARG A 246 6.02 3.01 16.63
CA ARG A 246 7.34 3.49 16.19
C ARG A 246 8.42 2.44 16.47
N PRO A 247 9.54 2.39 15.72
CA PRO A 247 10.69 1.59 16.08
C PRO A 247 11.50 2.31 17.17
N THR A 248 12.09 1.56 18.09
CA THR A 248 13.08 2.06 19.05
C THR A 248 14.33 1.19 19.01
N PHE A 249 15.49 1.76 19.36
CA PHE A 249 16.77 1.10 19.20
C PHE A 249 17.60 1.21 20.46
N ILE A 250 17.99 0.06 21.02
CA ILE A 250 18.92 -0.02 22.14
C ILE A 250 20.25 -0.51 21.62
N VAL A 251 21.21 0.41 21.46
CA VAL A 251 22.59 0.10 21.10
C VAL A 251 23.44 0.21 22.36
N GLN A 252 24.18 -0.84 22.70
CA GLN A 252 24.98 -0.88 23.92
C GLN A 252 26.23 0.02 23.82
N HIS A 253 26.81 0.38 24.98
CA HIS A 253 28.08 1.08 25.11
C HIS A 253 28.15 2.41 24.30
N ASP A 254 27.20 3.31 24.52
CA ASP A 254 27.14 4.62 23.87
C ASP A 254 27.10 4.59 22.32
N GLY A 255 26.71 3.46 21.76
CA GLY A 255 26.40 3.36 20.35
C GLY A 255 25.06 4.01 19.99
N ASN A 256 24.85 4.29 18.71
CA ASN A 256 23.60 4.89 18.26
C ASN A 256 23.15 4.35 16.89
N ALA A 257 21.84 4.15 16.72
CA ALA A 257 21.24 3.92 15.42
C ALA A 257 21.14 5.25 14.65
N PHE A 258 21.39 5.20 13.34
CA PHE A 258 21.39 6.40 12.50
C PHE A 258 20.55 6.28 11.23
N ASN A 259 20.10 5.08 10.90
CA ASN A 259 19.23 4.82 9.77
C ASN A 259 18.38 3.58 10.06
N ALA A 260 17.12 3.63 9.68
CA ALA A 260 16.25 2.47 9.65
C ALA A 260 15.38 2.52 8.39
N ARG A 261 15.14 1.36 7.79
CA ARG A 261 14.14 1.18 6.73
C ARG A 261 13.08 0.21 7.21
N LEU A 262 11.84 0.63 7.14
CA LEU A 262 10.67 -0.13 7.54
C LEU A 262 9.94 -0.59 6.28
N ASN A 263 9.86 -1.90 6.06
CA ASN A 263 9.09 -2.49 4.96
C ASN A 263 7.89 -3.22 5.57
N MET A 264 6.67 -2.84 5.20
CA MET A 264 5.43 -3.35 5.77
C MET A 264 4.85 -4.50 4.93
N PHE A 265 3.97 -5.33 5.54
CA PHE A 265 3.27 -6.40 4.83
C PHE A 265 2.34 -5.88 3.74
N ASN A 266 1.74 -4.70 3.90
CA ASN A 266 0.90 -4.06 2.88
C ASN A 266 1.69 -3.40 1.74
N ALA A 267 2.99 -3.70 1.63
CA ALA A 267 3.93 -3.16 0.65
C ALA A 267 4.34 -1.69 0.85
N GLU A 268 3.76 -0.95 1.76
CA GLU A 268 4.31 0.37 2.11
C GLU A 268 5.73 0.23 2.67
N PHE A 269 6.57 1.20 2.42
CA PHE A 269 7.87 1.31 3.10
C PHE A 269 8.29 2.76 3.28
N GLU A 270 9.15 3.00 4.27
CA GLU A 270 9.76 4.30 4.53
C GLU A 270 11.15 4.16 5.16
N GLY A 271 11.98 5.17 4.94
CA GLY A 271 13.27 5.35 5.62
C GLY A 271 13.13 6.33 6.78
N LEU A 272 13.78 6.01 7.90
CA LEU A 272 13.94 6.91 9.06
C LEU A 272 15.42 7.22 9.23
N PHE A 273 15.77 8.52 9.23
CA PHE A 273 17.15 9.00 9.37
C PHE A 273 17.14 10.47 9.80
N GLY A 274 18.26 10.96 10.33
CA GLY A 274 18.36 12.36 10.76
C GLY A 274 17.24 12.75 11.71
N GLU A 275 16.50 13.82 11.39
CA GLU A 275 15.44 14.36 12.22
C GLU A 275 14.26 13.39 12.38
N SER A 276 13.90 12.65 11.33
CA SER A 276 12.79 11.67 11.41
C SER A 276 13.10 10.50 12.35
N LEU A 277 14.38 10.11 12.45
CA LEU A 277 14.83 9.10 13.40
C LEU A 277 14.94 9.65 14.82
N SER A 278 15.43 10.88 14.99
CA SER A 278 15.61 11.50 16.31
C SER A 278 14.29 11.89 16.96
N LYS A 279 13.34 12.45 16.21
CA LYS A 279 11.99 12.74 16.69
C LYS A 279 11.18 11.47 16.92
N ASN A 280 11.33 10.50 16.04
CA ASN A 280 10.75 9.16 16.10
C ASN A 280 9.30 9.15 16.62
N GLU A 281 8.43 9.84 15.91
CA GLU A 281 7.04 10.00 16.30
C GLU A 281 6.22 8.71 16.11
N PHE A 282 5.19 8.55 16.96
CA PHE A 282 4.17 7.53 16.74
C PHE A 282 3.33 7.86 15.50
N VAL A 283 3.35 6.99 14.51
CA VAL A 283 2.60 7.15 13.25
C VAL A 283 1.77 5.89 12.98
N LYS A 284 0.58 6.05 12.39
CA LYS A 284 -0.24 4.90 11.95
C LYS A 284 0.45 4.21 10.77
N ARG A 285 1.00 3.02 11.00
CA ARG A 285 1.68 2.15 10.05
C ARG A 285 1.08 0.76 10.05
N ALA A 286 1.14 0.07 8.92
CA ALA A 286 0.90 -1.36 8.87
C ALA A 286 1.98 -2.13 9.64
N ILE A 287 1.75 -3.41 9.89
CA ILE A 287 2.72 -4.28 10.57
C ILE A 287 3.94 -4.46 9.65
N PRO A 288 5.18 -4.35 10.16
CA PRO A 288 6.37 -4.51 9.35
C PRO A 288 6.67 -5.99 9.09
N LYS A 289 7.03 -6.32 7.85
CA LYS A 289 7.60 -7.63 7.47
C LYS A 289 9.11 -7.68 7.62
N GLN A 290 9.75 -6.50 7.53
CA GLN A 290 11.20 -6.38 7.66
C GLN A 290 11.56 -5.01 8.21
N ILE A 291 12.53 -4.98 9.12
CA ILE A 291 13.22 -3.76 9.52
C ILE A 291 14.71 -3.92 9.21
N GLN A 292 15.26 -2.97 8.47
CA GLN A 292 16.69 -2.84 8.27
C GLN A 292 17.19 -1.66 9.10
N ILE A 293 18.30 -1.84 9.82
CA ILE A 293 18.88 -0.81 10.68
C ILE A 293 20.36 -0.64 10.36
N SER A 294 20.85 0.58 10.57
CA SER A 294 22.29 0.88 10.61
C SER A 294 22.60 1.57 11.92
N TRP A 295 23.66 1.13 12.57
CA TRP A 295 24.12 1.72 13.84
C TRP A 295 25.63 1.83 13.88
N ARG A 296 26.12 2.58 14.85
CA ARG A 296 27.51 2.79 15.12
C ARG A 296 27.79 2.47 16.59
N ASP A 297 28.90 1.80 16.86
CA ASP A 297 29.39 1.61 18.22
C ASP A 297 30.19 2.82 18.72
N LYS A 298 30.64 2.78 19.98
CA LYS A 298 31.46 3.83 20.61
C LYS A 298 32.79 4.12 19.89
N ASP A 299 33.32 3.12 19.16
CA ASP A 299 34.59 3.22 18.44
C ASP A 299 34.39 3.69 16.98
N LEU A 300 33.18 4.23 16.69
CA LEU A 300 32.74 4.71 15.38
C LEU A 300 32.73 3.64 14.28
N GLN A 301 32.68 2.37 14.66
CA GLN A 301 32.50 1.28 13.71
C GLN A 301 31.04 1.17 13.31
N ASN A 302 30.76 1.16 12.01
CA ASN A 302 29.42 1.02 11.47
C ASN A 302 29.04 -0.46 11.33
N TYR A 303 27.78 -0.74 11.61
CA TYR A 303 27.12 -2.04 11.44
C TYR A 303 25.81 -1.86 10.70
N GLY A 304 25.35 -2.93 10.07
CA GLY A 304 24.01 -3.04 9.51
C GLY A 304 23.34 -4.32 9.98
N GLY A 305 22.03 -4.29 10.09
CA GLY A 305 21.24 -5.45 10.44
C GLY A 305 19.91 -5.49 9.65
N SER A 306 19.45 -6.69 9.37
CA SER A 306 18.14 -6.94 8.77
C SER A 306 17.40 -7.96 9.61
N LEU A 307 16.17 -7.64 9.97
CA LEU A 307 15.25 -8.53 10.67
C LEU A 307 14.08 -8.80 9.75
N TRP A 308 13.82 -10.07 9.42
CA TRP A 308 12.64 -10.54 8.71
C TRP A 308 11.71 -11.20 9.71
N PHE A 309 10.58 -10.58 9.96
CA PHE A 309 9.60 -11.09 10.92
C PHE A 309 8.78 -12.23 10.33
N ASP A 310 8.59 -13.29 11.13
CA ASP A 310 7.58 -14.30 10.82
C ASP A 310 6.19 -13.66 10.93
N GLU A 311 5.36 -13.88 9.91
CA GLU A 311 4.04 -13.27 9.80
C GLU A 311 3.16 -13.62 11.02
N ASN A 312 3.04 -14.90 11.35
CA ASN A 312 2.18 -15.33 12.45
C ASN A 312 2.67 -14.80 13.80
N GLU A 313 3.99 -14.80 14.02
CA GLU A 313 4.59 -14.32 15.28
C GLU A 313 4.33 -12.82 15.49
N ILE A 314 4.61 -11.99 14.48
CA ILE A 314 4.47 -10.55 14.64
C ILE A 314 3.00 -10.11 14.67
N PHE A 315 2.11 -10.72 13.86
CA PHE A 315 0.69 -10.42 13.91
C PHE A 315 0.07 -10.81 15.25
N ALA A 316 0.45 -11.95 15.82
CA ALA A 316 0.01 -12.34 17.16
C ALA A 316 0.50 -11.37 18.25
N ALA A 317 1.74 -10.87 18.14
CA ALA A 317 2.27 -9.88 19.08
C ALA A 317 1.50 -8.54 19.01
N PHE A 318 1.22 -8.05 17.81
CA PHE A 318 0.38 -6.86 17.64
C PHE A 318 -1.04 -7.07 18.15
N ALA A 319 -1.67 -8.20 17.82
CA ALA A 319 -3.00 -8.54 18.32
C ALA A 319 -3.04 -8.55 19.85
N GLU A 320 -2.03 -9.15 20.52
CA GLU A 320 -1.96 -9.18 21.97
C GLU A 320 -1.75 -7.79 22.59
N VAL A 321 -0.84 -6.98 22.04
CA VAL A 321 -0.52 -5.65 22.57
C VAL A 321 -1.68 -4.68 22.39
N TYR A 322 -2.44 -4.77 21.30
CA TYR A 322 -3.54 -3.85 21.01
C TYR A 322 -4.92 -4.38 21.43
N LYS A 323 -5.01 -5.62 21.96
CA LYS A 323 -6.27 -6.29 22.34
C LYS A 323 -7.23 -5.42 23.14
N ASP A 324 -6.72 -4.81 24.21
CA ASP A 324 -7.53 -4.05 25.16
C ASP A 324 -7.56 -2.54 24.85
N ARG A 325 -6.68 -2.07 23.96
CA ARG A 325 -6.54 -0.66 23.56
C ARG A 325 -6.19 -0.54 22.07
N PRO A 326 -7.16 -0.70 21.16
CA PRO A 326 -6.92 -0.65 19.72
C PRO A 326 -6.31 0.66 19.21
N GLU A 327 -6.64 1.81 19.86
CA GLU A 327 -6.07 3.14 19.55
C GLU A 327 -4.85 3.48 20.42
N GLY A 328 -4.31 2.50 21.12
CA GLY A 328 -3.10 2.68 21.95
C GLY A 328 -1.85 2.90 21.09
N LYS A 329 -0.72 2.99 21.76
CA LYS A 329 0.59 3.17 21.13
C LYS A 329 1.51 2.02 21.53
N ALA A 330 2.35 1.58 20.58
CA ALA A 330 3.38 0.58 20.85
C ALA A 330 4.71 0.94 20.20
N GLU A 331 5.77 0.34 20.69
CA GLU A 331 7.12 0.40 20.12
C GLU A 331 7.51 -0.96 19.61
N ILE A 332 8.22 -1.02 18.48
CA ILE A 332 9.01 -2.17 18.11
C ILE A 332 10.44 -1.87 18.56
N GLU A 333 10.82 -2.42 19.70
CA GLU A 333 12.13 -2.20 20.28
C GLU A 333 13.12 -3.24 19.76
N LEU A 334 14.19 -2.75 19.13
CA LEU A 334 15.30 -3.54 18.63
C LEU A 334 16.49 -3.39 19.58
N ARG A 335 16.89 -4.52 20.21
CA ARG A 335 18.00 -4.57 21.18
C ARG A 335 19.22 -5.21 20.54
N ILE A 336 20.25 -4.40 20.26
CA ILE A 336 21.52 -4.86 19.74
C ILE A 336 22.36 -5.37 20.89
N ASN A 337 22.92 -6.57 20.76
CA ASN A 337 23.77 -7.15 21.79
C ASN A 337 25.13 -6.43 21.90
N VAL A 338 25.83 -6.65 23.02
CA VAL A 338 27.11 -5.98 23.36
C VAL A 338 28.22 -6.25 22.35
N THR A 339 28.15 -7.36 21.61
CA THR A 339 29.15 -7.75 20.59
C THR A 339 28.78 -7.26 19.19
N ASN A 340 27.68 -6.59 19.00
CA ASN A 340 27.15 -6.12 17.69
C ASN A 340 27.01 -7.27 16.66
N THR A 341 26.59 -8.44 17.11
CA THR A 341 26.47 -9.65 16.27
C THR A 341 25.05 -10.17 16.15
N PHE A 342 24.13 -9.68 16.98
CA PHE A 342 22.74 -10.12 17.02
C PHE A 342 21.80 -9.00 17.46
N VAL A 343 20.54 -9.05 17.02
CA VAL A 343 19.46 -8.14 17.39
C VAL A 343 18.25 -8.94 17.82
N THR A 344 17.67 -8.59 18.95
CA THR A 344 16.36 -9.08 19.38
C THR A 344 15.30 -8.01 19.17
N ALA A 345 14.04 -8.43 18.99
CA ALA A 345 12.90 -7.54 18.73
C ALA A 345 11.72 -7.83 19.67
N TRP A 346 11.05 -6.77 20.09
CA TRP A 346 9.94 -6.80 21.02
C TRP A 346 8.86 -5.83 20.60
N VAL A 347 7.60 -6.20 20.73
CA VAL A 347 6.46 -5.28 20.62
C VAL A 347 6.07 -4.86 22.04
N ILE A 348 6.24 -3.58 22.37
CA ILE A 348 6.02 -3.04 23.70
C ILE A 348 4.96 -1.95 23.66
N GLY A 349 3.91 -2.09 24.40
CA GLY A 349 2.85 -1.08 24.47
C GLY A 349 1.68 -1.52 25.33
N ASN A 350 0.86 -0.56 25.72
CA ASN A 350 -0.37 -0.82 26.48
C ASN A 350 -0.18 -1.66 27.76
N GLY A 351 1.01 -1.59 28.35
CA GLY A 351 1.38 -2.37 29.55
C GLY A 351 1.80 -3.82 29.26
N LYS A 352 2.03 -4.17 28.01
CA LYS A 352 2.46 -5.49 27.58
C LYS A 352 3.82 -5.42 26.88
N GLU A 353 4.58 -6.49 26.96
CA GLU A 353 5.86 -6.70 26.25
C GLU A 353 5.85 -8.11 25.66
N VAL A 354 5.91 -8.19 24.32
CA VAL A 354 5.84 -9.45 23.59
C VAL A 354 7.07 -9.59 22.70
N GLY A 355 7.90 -10.64 22.95
CA GLY A 355 9.06 -10.95 22.13
C GLY A 355 8.65 -11.55 20.80
N ILE A 356 9.34 -11.17 19.74
CA ILE A 356 9.13 -11.65 18.36
C ILE A 356 10.45 -12.21 17.80
N ASN A 357 11.00 -13.22 18.47
CA ASN A 357 12.35 -13.74 18.21
C ASN A 357 12.42 -15.22 17.92
N LEU A 358 11.30 -15.97 17.99
CA LEU A 358 11.31 -17.42 17.84
C LEU A 358 11.52 -17.84 16.39
N LYS A 359 10.92 -17.10 15.43
CA LYS A 359 10.98 -17.38 14.00
C LYS A 359 11.52 -16.20 13.19
N THR A 360 11.73 -15.06 13.83
CA THR A 360 12.35 -13.90 13.18
C THR A 360 13.77 -14.22 12.74
N LYS A 361 14.03 -14.08 11.44
CA LYS A 361 15.36 -14.22 10.87
C LYS A 361 16.15 -12.93 11.06
N VAL A 362 17.37 -13.03 11.58
CA VAL A 362 18.25 -11.89 11.84
C VAL A 362 19.58 -12.08 11.13
N GLU A 363 20.00 -11.07 10.39
CA GLU A 363 21.34 -10.99 9.80
C GLU A 363 21.99 -9.69 10.26
N VAL A 364 23.24 -9.78 10.73
CA VAL A 364 24.07 -8.63 11.14
C VAL A 364 25.38 -8.67 10.40
N PHE A 365 25.83 -7.53 9.92
CA PHE A 365 27.12 -7.41 9.24
C PHE A 365 27.87 -6.16 9.69
N LYS A 366 29.20 -6.28 9.74
CA LYS A 366 30.10 -5.17 10.01
C LYS A 366 30.36 -4.42 8.71
N SER A 367 30.11 -3.12 8.67
CA SER A 367 30.42 -2.30 7.51
C SER A 367 31.94 -2.13 7.32
N ARG A 368 32.41 -2.24 6.07
CA ARG A 368 33.80 -1.94 5.74
C ARG A 368 34.08 -0.44 5.71
N LEU A 369 33.05 0.39 5.62
CA LEU A 369 33.16 1.84 5.59
C LEU A 369 33.16 2.37 7.03
N LYS A 370 34.27 2.94 7.45
CA LYS A 370 34.34 3.85 8.61
C LYS A 370 34.11 5.27 8.05
N ARG A 371 32.99 5.85 8.31
CA ARG A 371 32.69 7.24 7.93
C ARG A 371 32.35 8.07 9.15
#